data_c1dfd98c0bde1dcfd48ce0d44aef9d9f
#
_entry.id   c1dfd98c0bde1dcfd48ce0d44aef9d9f
#
_cell.length_a   1.000
_cell.length_b   1.000
_cell.length_c   1.000
_cell.angle_alpha   90.00
_cell.angle_beta   90.00
_cell.angle_gamma   90.00
#
_symmetry.space_group_name_H-M   'P 1'
#
loop_
_entity.id
_entity.type
_entity.pdbx_description
1 polymer ?
#
loop_
_entity_poly.entity_id
_entity_poly.type
_entity_poly.pdbx_seq_one_letter_code
_entity_poly.pdbx_strand_id
1 'polypeptide(L)'
;MFSAGGPEASLEAVAKTAGVGIGTLYRHFPTREALFDAVYRHEAQQLAARAERLQKAAKPIEALRQWMYSLVKFVATKKGMSAALALAVSKDSDLFSYSSDLLMRSAGGLLDRAIAAGEIRNDIGPEDLIRALVGMCYTHDQPGWQKSVLRLVDIFIDGLRNRRAKPRTDTSQKTSL
;
A
#
# COMPACT_ATOMS: atom_id res chain seq x y z
N MET A 1 4.51 -16.51 -0.77
CA MET A 1 5.23 -17.58 -0.04
C MET A 1 4.89 -17.57 1.46
N PHE A 2 5.14 -16.50 2.17
CA PHE A 2 4.77 -16.41 3.59
C PHE A 2 3.26 -16.40 3.86
N SER A 3 2.44 -16.04 2.88
CA SER A 3 0.96 -16.02 3.00
C SER A 3 0.34 -17.42 3.14
N ALA A 4 1.03 -18.48 2.75
CA ALA A 4 0.52 -19.86 2.75
C ALA A 4 1.03 -20.72 3.91
N GLY A 5 2.13 -20.32 4.57
CA GLY A 5 2.80 -21.10 5.62
C GLY A 5 2.60 -20.59 7.05
N GLY A 6 1.92 -19.48 7.24
CA GLY A 6 1.74 -18.86 8.56
C GLY A 6 3.05 -18.31 9.16
N PRO A 7 2.98 -17.70 10.36
CA PRO A 7 4.12 -17.06 11.02
C PRO A 7 5.20 -18.06 11.50
N GLU A 8 4.93 -19.36 11.42
CA GLU A 8 5.84 -20.43 11.90
C GLU A 8 6.59 -21.16 10.79
N ALA A 9 6.51 -20.72 9.52
CA ALA A 9 7.27 -21.36 8.46
C ALA A 9 8.78 -21.38 8.81
N SER A 10 9.36 -22.56 8.97
CA SER A 10 10.78 -22.71 9.29
C SER A 10 11.63 -22.26 8.09
N LEU A 11 12.88 -21.84 8.34
CA LEU A 11 13.81 -21.49 7.27
C LEU A 11 14.09 -22.67 6.33
N GLU A 12 14.00 -23.90 6.86
CA GLU A 12 14.09 -25.13 6.09
C GLU A 12 12.94 -25.24 5.06
N ALA A 13 11.71 -24.96 5.49
CA ALA A 13 10.53 -24.95 4.60
C ALA A 13 10.66 -23.87 3.51
N VAL A 14 11.20 -22.71 3.87
CA VAL A 14 11.48 -21.62 2.93
C VAL A 14 12.54 -22.04 1.90
N ALA A 15 13.67 -22.60 2.36
CA ALA A 15 14.75 -23.10 1.49
C ALA A 15 14.24 -24.18 0.53
N LYS A 16 13.50 -25.15 1.04
CA LYS A 16 12.87 -26.21 0.24
C LYS A 16 11.95 -25.65 -0.84
N THR A 17 11.10 -24.69 -0.49
CA THR A 17 10.16 -24.09 -1.44
C THR A 17 10.88 -23.23 -2.49
N ALA A 18 11.97 -22.57 -2.10
CA ALA A 18 12.81 -21.77 -3.00
C ALA A 18 13.75 -22.65 -3.88
N GLY A 19 13.85 -23.95 -3.61
CA GLY A 19 14.74 -24.84 -4.35
C GLY A 19 16.22 -24.62 -4.04
N VAL A 20 16.56 -24.08 -2.86
CA VAL A 20 17.94 -23.82 -2.45
C VAL A 20 18.32 -24.65 -1.22
N GLY A 21 19.60 -24.95 -1.07
CA GLY A 21 20.12 -25.63 0.12
C GLY A 21 20.01 -24.73 1.34
N ILE A 22 19.67 -25.31 2.51
CA ILE A 22 19.55 -24.57 3.76
C ILE A 22 20.85 -23.82 4.13
N GLY A 23 22.01 -24.42 3.88
CA GLY A 23 23.32 -23.77 4.10
C GLY A 23 23.54 -22.55 3.21
N THR A 24 22.99 -22.55 1.99
CA THR A 24 23.00 -21.38 1.10
C THR A 24 22.10 -20.27 1.64
N LEU A 25 20.92 -20.63 2.14
CA LEU A 25 20.00 -19.66 2.74
C LEU A 25 20.66 -18.97 3.95
N TYR A 26 21.24 -19.73 4.89
CA TYR A 26 21.92 -19.18 6.07
C TYR A 26 23.15 -18.34 5.74
N ARG A 27 23.83 -18.62 4.65
CA ARG A 27 24.98 -17.82 4.20
C ARG A 27 24.55 -16.43 3.76
N HIS A 28 23.37 -16.30 3.13
CA HIS A 28 22.81 -15.01 2.69
C HIS A 28 22.00 -14.32 3.78
N PHE A 29 21.31 -15.09 4.62
CA PHE A 29 20.44 -14.61 5.69
C PHE A 29 20.75 -15.37 6.97
N PRO A 30 21.71 -14.87 7.77
CA PRO A 30 22.18 -15.58 8.97
C PRO A 30 21.09 -15.78 10.02
N THR A 31 20.07 -14.93 10.02
CA THR A 31 18.93 -15.00 10.94
C THR A 31 17.62 -14.90 10.17
N ARG A 32 16.53 -15.29 10.83
CA ARG A 32 15.18 -15.16 10.31
C ARG A 32 14.81 -13.69 10.07
N GLU A 33 15.24 -12.83 10.98
CA GLU A 33 15.04 -11.37 10.92
C GLU A 33 15.74 -10.80 9.67
N ALA A 34 16.98 -11.20 9.39
CA ALA A 34 17.71 -10.77 8.20
C ALA A 34 16.97 -11.14 6.90
N LEU A 35 16.37 -12.33 6.85
CA LEU A 35 15.54 -12.72 5.71
C LEU A 35 14.28 -11.85 5.61
N PHE A 36 13.59 -11.59 6.72
CA PHE A 36 12.39 -10.77 6.74
C PHE A 36 12.68 -9.32 6.33
N ASP A 37 13.78 -8.76 6.83
CA ASP A 37 14.24 -7.42 6.43
C ASP A 37 14.46 -7.33 4.92
N ALA A 38 15.14 -8.31 4.35
CA ALA A 38 15.40 -8.35 2.92
C ALA A 38 14.10 -8.46 2.10
N VAL A 39 13.17 -9.32 2.52
CA VAL A 39 11.86 -9.47 1.86
C VAL A 39 11.05 -8.18 1.97
N TYR A 40 10.98 -7.59 3.16
CA TYR A 40 10.23 -6.36 3.38
C TYR A 40 10.77 -5.19 2.56
N ARG A 41 12.09 -5.02 2.53
CA ARG A 41 12.78 -4.00 1.73
C ARG A 41 12.53 -4.21 0.24
N HIS A 42 12.64 -5.45 -0.22
CA HIS A 42 12.37 -5.80 -1.62
C HIS A 42 10.94 -5.46 -2.03
N GLU A 43 9.95 -5.85 -1.24
CA GLU A 43 8.54 -5.57 -1.50
C GLU A 43 8.25 -4.05 -1.51
N ALA A 44 8.84 -3.28 -0.59
CA ALA A 44 8.72 -1.83 -0.58
C ALA A 44 9.33 -1.19 -1.84
N GLN A 45 10.49 -1.67 -2.29
CA GLN A 45 11.13 -1.22 -3.52
C GLN A 45 10.29 -1.56 -4.76
N GLN A 46 9.70 -2.76 -4.82
CA GLN A 46 8.80 -3.16 -5.91
C GLN A 46 7.56 -2.25 -5.97
N LEU A 47 7.01 -1.89 -4.81
CA LEU A 47 5.87 -0.99 -4.73
C LEU A 47 6.22 0.43 -5.18
N ALA A 48 7.42 0.93 -4.85
CA ALA A 48 7.92 2.21 -5.33
C ALA A 48 8.19 2.19 -6.85
N ALA A 49 8.85 1.17 -7.37
CA ALA A 49 9.06 1.00 -8.81
C ALA A 49 7.73 0.92 -9.59
N ARG A 50 6.69 0.34 -8.96
CA ARG A 50 5.34 0.36 -9.53
C ARG A 50 4.75 1.76 -9.58
N ALA A 51 4.94 2.58 -8.54
CA ALA A 51 4.51 3.98 -8.53
C ALA A 51 5.15 4.76 -9.69
N GLU A 52 6.45 4.61 -9.90
CA GLU A 52 7.18 5.26 -11.00
C GLU A 52 6.61 4.88 -12.38
N ARG A 53 6.29 3.60 -12.59
CA ARG A 53 5.64 3.16 -13.83
C ARG A 53 4.24 3.76 -13.99
N LEU A 54 3.46 3.80 -12.92
CA LEU A 54 2.10 4.35 -12.92
C LEU A 54 2.08 5.88 -13.11
N GLN A 55 3.11 6.60 -12.69
CA GLN A 55 3.24 8.04 -12.97
C GLN A 55 3.21 8.36 -14.47
N LYS A 56 3.56 7.43 -15.33
CA LYS A 56 3.51 7.57 -16.78
C LYS A 56 2.14 7.19 -17.38
N ALA A 57 1.21 6.68 -16.57
CA ALA A 57 -0.12 6.29 -17.03
C ALA A 57 -1.00 7.50 -17.39
N ALA A 58 -1.89 7.33 -18.36
CA ALA A 58 -2.70 8.42 -18.89
C ALA A 58 -3.69 9.00 -17.88
N LYS A 59 -4.28 8.16 -17.02
CA LYS A 59 -5.30 8.57 -16.02
C LYS A 59 -4.72 8.61 -14.60
N PRO A 60 -4.47 9.81 -14.04
CA PRO A 60 -3.82 9.96 -12.73
C PRO A 60 -4.56 9.28 -11.58
N ILE A 61 -5.87 9.44 -11.48
CA ILE A 61 -6.67 8.82 -10.40
C ILE A 61 -6.63 7.28 -10.49
N GLU A 62 -6.58 6.75 -11.69
CA GLU A 62 -6.51 5.31 -11.92
C GLU A 62 -5.12 4.75 -11.58
N ALA A 63 -4.08 5.53 -11.82
CA ALA A 63 -2.72 5.22 -11.39
C ALA A 63 -2.63 5.14 -9.86
N LEU A 64 -3.21 6.10 -9.14
CA LEU A 64 -3.29 6.09 -7.68
C LEU A 64 -4.08 4.87 -7.19
N ARG A 65 -5.25 4.57 -7.77
CA ARG A 65 -6.08 3.41 -7.43
C ARG A 65 -5.30 2.10 -7.56
N GLN A 66 -4.65 1.88 -8.68
CA GLN A 66 -3.86 0.67 -8.93
C GLN A 66 -2.67 0.54 -7.97
N TRP A 67 -2.06 1.66 -7.60
CA TRP A 67 -0.99 1.66 -6.62
C TRP A 67 -1.52 1.28 -5.22
N MET A 68 -2.66 1.83 -4.81
CA MET A 68 -3.31 1.47 -3.53
C MET A 68 -3.69 -0.02 -3.48
N TYR A 69 -4.14 -0.63 -4.59
CA TYR A 69 -4.36 -2.08 -4.65
C TYR A 69 -3.06 -2.87 -4.42
N SER A 70 -1.94 -2.36 -4.91
CA SER A 70 -0.64 -3.00 -4.69
C SER A 70 -0.18 -2.82 -3.23
N LEU A 71 -0.50 -1.68 -2.61
CA LEU A 71 -0.24 -1.44 -1.19
C LEU A 71 -1.07 -2.39 -0.30
N VAL A 72 -2.31 -2.75 -0.66
CA VAL A 72 -3.09 -3.79 0.05
C VAL A 72 -2.35 -5.13 0.05
N LYS A 73 -1.76 -5.53 -1.09
CA LYS A 73 -0.96 -6.76 -1.19
C LYS A 73 0.28 -6.69 -0.31
N PHE A 74 0.98 -5.57 -0.32
CA PHE A 74 2.14 -5.32 0.54
C PHE A 74 1.79 -5.46 2.03
N VAL A 75 0.68 -4.84 2.48
CA VAL A 75 0.21 -4.96 3.86
C VAL A 75 -0.19 -6.40 4.19
N ALA A 76 -0.79 -7.13 3.25
CA ALA A 76 -1.13 -8.55 3.43
C ALA A 76 0.12 -9.42 3.65
N THR A 77 1.19 -9.18 2.89
CA THR A 77 2.48 -9.86 3.10
C THR A 77 3.02 -9.55 4.50
N LYS A 78 3.01 -8.27 4.90
CA LYS A 78 3.44 -7.84 6.23
C LYS A 78 2.62 -8.49 7.35
N LYS A 79 1.29 -8.56 7.22
CA LYS A 79 0.41 -9.24 8.20
C LYS A 79 0.77 -10.73 8.34
N GLY A 80 1.04 -11.42 7.23
CA GLY A 80 1.48 -12.83 7.25
C GLY A 80 2.83 -13.04 7.93
N MET A 81 3.64 -11.99 8.06
CA MET A 81 4.96 -12.01 8.71
C MET A 81 4.94 -11.42 10.12
N SER A 82 3.81 -10.85 10.57
CA SER A 82 3.74 -9.93 11.72
C SER A 82 4.16 -10.54 13.06
N ALA A 83 3.87 -11.82 13.32
CA ALA A 83 4.27 -12.47 14.55
C ALA A 83 5.79 -12.59 14.71
N ALA A 84 6.51 -12.79 13.59
CA ALA A 84 7.96 -12.87 13.57
C ALA A 84 8.63 -11.48 13.50
N LEU A 85 8.01 -10.52 12.77
CA LEU A 85 8.49 -9.14 12.70
C LEU A 85 8.25 -8.35 13.98
N ALA A 86 7.18 -8.61 14.71
CA ALA A 86 6.88 -7.90 15.97
C ALA A 86 7.96 -8.11 17.03
N LEU A 87 8.71 -9.22 16.95
CA LEU A 87 9.84 -9.52 17.82
C LEU A 87 11.16 -8.89 17.30
N ALA A 88 11.28 -8.65 15.99
CA ALA A 88 12.55 -8.29 15.35
C ALA A 88 12.65 -6.80 15.00
N VAL A 89 11.54 -6.11 14.79
CA VAL A 89 11.54 -4.73 14.29
C VAL A 89 10.97 -3.80 15.35
N SER A 90 11.86 -3.17 16.12
CA SER A 90 11.50 -1.96 16.86
C SER A 90 11.04 -0.89 15.84
N LYS A 91 10.08 -0.05 16.23
CA LYS A 91 9.59 1.06 15.38
C LYS A 91 10.70 2.04 14.96
N ASP A 92 11.85 1.97 15.61
CA ASP A 92 13.02 2.82 15.40
C ASP A 92 14.10 2.16 14.52
N SER A 93 13.77 1.04 13.82
CA SER A 93 14.74 0.44 12.91
C SER A 93 14.89 1.29 11.62
N ASP A 94 16.14 1.45 11.15
CA ASP A 94 16.47 2.13 9.88
C ASP A 94 15.68 1.57 8.69
N LEU A 95 15.32 0.29 8.73
CA LEU A 95 14.50 -0.37 7.73
C LEU A 95 13.07 0.20 7.69
N PHE A 96 12.46 0.41 8.86
CA PHE A 96 11.10 0.94 8.92
C PHE A 96 11.04 2.38 8.40
N SER A 97 11.99 3.22 8.83
CA SER A 97 12.13 4.61 8.37
C SER A 97 12.33 4.66 6.85
N TYR A 98 13.29 3.92 6.32
CA TYR A 98 13.57 3.86 4.88
C TYR A 98 12.34 3.45 4.06
N SER A 99 11.66 2.38 4.48
CA SER A 99 10.49 1.88 3.75
C SER A 99 9.31 2.84 3.85
N SER A 100 9.10 3.46 5.01
CA SER A 100 8.05 4.47 5.22
C SER A 100 8.25 5.67 4.31
N ASP A 101 9.46 6.24 4.27
CA ASP A 101 9.80 7.37 3.41
C ASP A 101 9.61 7.05 1.92
N LEU A 102 9.98 5.84 1.52
CA LEU A 102 9.82 5.38 0.15
C LEU A 102 8.34 5.31 -0.24
N LEU A 103 7.49 4.76 0.63
CA LEU A 103 6.05 4.67 0.41
C LEU A 103 5.38 6.04 0.43
N MET A 104 5.79 6.94 1.35
CA MET A 104 5.27 8.31 1.42
C MET A 104 5.58 9.09 0.13
N ARG A 105 6.83 9.03 -0.37
CA ARG A 105 7.19 9.66 -1.64
C ARG A 105 6.39 9.09 -2.81
N SER A 106 6.20 7.77 -2.85
CA SER A 106 5.44 7.10 -3.89
C SER A 106 3.97 7.53 -3.91
N ALA A 107 3.34 7.56 -2.74
CA ALA A 107 1.96 8.02 -2.58
C ALA A 107 1.81 9.50 -2.96
N GLY A 108 2.74 10.35 -2.47
CA GLY A 108 2.77 11.79 -2.75
C GLY A 108 2.82 12.08 -4.24
N GLY A 109 3.77 11.50 -4.96
CA GLY A 109 3.93 11.75 -6.39
C GLY A 109 2.71 11.33 -7.24
N LEU A 110 2.00 10.26 -6.86
CA LEU A 110 0.76 9.84 -7.54
C LEU A 110 -0.42 10.74 -7.15
N LEU A 111 -0.51 11.12 -5.89
CA LEU A 111 -1.55 12.02 -5.38
C LEU A 111 -1.43 13.41 -6.00
N ASP A 112 -0.24 14.01 -5.96
CA ASP A 112 0.03 15.34 -6.51
C ASP A 112 -0.35 15.43 -7.99
N ARG A 113 -0.04 14.38 -8.75
CA ARG A 113 -0.43 14.29 -10.14
C ARG A 113 -1.95 14.25 -10.34
N ALA A 114 -2.68 13.53 -9.49
CA ALA A 114 -4.14 13.46 -9.56
C ALA A 114 -4.80 14.78 -9.12
N ILE A 115 -4.22 15.47 -8.13
CA ILE A 115 -4.63 16.82 -7.72
C ILE A 115 -4.38 17.83 -8.84
N ALA A 116 -3.18 17.84 -9.43
CA ALA A 116 -2.82 18.74 -10.52
C ALA A 116 -3.71 18.54 -11.76
N ALA A 117 -4.18 17.31 -12.00
CA ALA A 117 -5.16 17.02 -13.05
C ALA A 117 -6.60 17.44 -12.69
N GLY A 118 -6.83 17.94 -11.47
CA GLY A 118 -8.16 18.31 -10.99
C GLY A 118 -9.10 17.13 -10.72
N GLU A 119 -8.58 15.91 -10.68
CA GLU A 119 -9.36 14.69 -10.49
C GLU A 119 -9.67 14.42 -9.01
N ILE A 120 -8.77 14.85 -8.12
CA ILE A 120 -8.85 14.65 -6.66
C ILE A 120 -8.85 16.02 -5.93
N ARG A 121 -9.51 16.05 -4.76
CA ARG A 121 -9.47 17.18 -3.81
C ARG A 121 -8.04 17.39 -3.29
N ASN A 122 -7.72 18.62 -2.87
CA ASN A 122 -6.35 19.02 -2.49
C ASN A 122 -6.14 19.20 -0.97
N ASP A 123 -7.10 18.74 -0.16
CA ASP A 123 -7.10 18.87 1.30
C ASP A 123 -6.72 17.57 2.02
N ILE A 124 -6.07 16.65 1.32
CA ILE A 124 -5.53 15.40 1.85
C ILE A 124 -4.07 15.23 1.46
N GLY A 125 -3.31 14.53 2.29
CA GLY A 125 -1.90 14.21 2.06
C GLY A 125 -1.64 12.71 1.84
N PRO A 126 -0.42 12.36 1.43
CA PRO A 126 -0.01 10.96 1.27
C PRO A 126 -0.11 10.16 2.57
N GLU A 127 0.10 10.82 3.71
CA GLU A 127 -0.03 10.21 5.02
C GLU A 127 -1.48 9.76 5.30
N ASP A 128 -2.47 10.58 4.93
CA ASP A 128 -3.89 10.24 5.09
C ASP A 128 -4.27 9.03 4.25
N LEU A 129 -3.77 8.95 3.00
CA LEU A 129 -4.00 7.79 2.13
C LEU A 129 -3.45 6.51 2.73
N ILE A 130 -2.20 6.54 3.20
CA ILE A 130 -1.53 5.36 3.79
C ILE A 130 -2.21 4.97 5.10
N ARG A 131 -2.51 5.94 5.97
CA ARG A 131 -3.18 5.70 7.25
C ARG A 131 -4.56 5.09 7.06
N ALA A 132 -5.37 5.64 6.15
CA ALA A 132 -6.69 5.10 5.84
C ALA A 132 -6.61 3.67 5.33
N LEU A 133 -5.73 3.39 4.37
CA LEU A 133 -5.57 2.06 3.79
C LEU A 133 -5.06 1.05 4.83
N VAL A 134 -4.05 1.39 5.61
CA VAL A 134 -3.53 0.53 6.69
C VAL A 134 -4.64 0.25 7.70
N GLY A 135 -5.41 1.26 8.11
CA GLY A 135 -6.58 1.10 8.98
C GLY A 135 -7.57 0.08 8.40
N MET A 136 -7.96 0.22 7.12
CA MET A 136 -8.84 -0.73 6.45
C MET A 136 -8.29 -2.16 6.46
N CYS A 137 -6.97 -2.34 6.28
CA CYS A 137 -6.34 -3.65 6.26
C CYS A 137 -6.33 -4.33 7.62
N TYR A 138 -6.18 -3.57 8.71
CA TYR A 138 -6.06 -4.13 10.06
C TYR A 138 -7.39 -4.35 10.78
N THR A 139 -8.50 -3.85 10.25
CA THR A 139 -9.84 -4.08 10.84
C THR A 139 -10.44 -5.45 10.53
N HIS A 140 -9.81 -6.24 9.65
CA HIS A 140 -10.34 -7.53 9.20
C HIS A 140 -9.25 -8.60 9.25
N ASP A 141 -9.53 -9.71 9.96
CA ASP A 141 -8.65 -10.88 10.05
C ASP A 141 -9.25 -12.15 9.43
N GLN A 142 -10.46 -12.06 8.87
CA GLN A 142 -11.13 -13.22 8.27
C GLN A 142 -10.53 -13.56 6.89
N PRO A 143 -10.57 -14.85 6.47
CA PRO A 143 -10.15 -15.26 5.14
C PRO A 143 -10.85 -14.44 4.05
N GLY A 144 -10.08 -13.97 3.07
CA GLY A 144 -10.62 -13.18 1.95
C GLY A 144 -10.82 -11.68 2.26
N TRP A 145 -10.35 -11.17 3.38
CA TRP A 145 -10.43 -9.76 3.78
C TRP A 145 -9.92 -8.80 2.69
N GLN A 146 -8.92 -9.21 1.89
CA GLN A 146 -8.37 -8.40 0.81
C GLN A 146 -9.44 -7.95 -0.19
N LYS A 147 -10.40 -8.83 -0.55
CA LYS A 147 -11.49 -8.48 -1.48
C LYS A 147 -12.37 -7.36 -0.92
N SER A 148 -12.66 -7.39 0.38
CA SER A 148 -13.39 -6.32 1.06
C SER A 148 -12.62 -5.01 1.04
N VAL A 149 -11.34 -5.05 1.38
CA VAL A 149 -10.48 -3.85 1.39
C VAL A 149 -10.36 -3.25 -0.01
N LEU A 150 -10.24 -4.05 -1.08
CA LEU A 150 -10.20 -3.52 -2.44
C LEU A 150 -11.48 -2.75 -2.78
N ARG A 151 -12.67 -3.24 -2.39
CA ARG A 151 -13.92 -2.47 -2.56
C ARG A 151 -13.95 -1.19 -1.74
N LEU A 152 -13.41 -1.22 -0.52
CA LEU A 152 -13.31 0.00 0.32
C LEU A 152 -12.34 1.00 -0.29
N VAL A 153 -11.24 0.56 -0.91
CA VAL A 153 -10.33 1.43 -1.66
C VAL A 153 -11.07 2.11 -2.82
N ASP A 154 -11.93 1.40 -3.55
CA ASP A 154 -12.73 1.99 -4.63
C ASP A 154 -13.65 3.09 -4.10
N ILE A 155 -14.41 2.81 -3.04
CA ILE A 155 -15.30 3.78 -2.40
C ILE A 155 -14.51 4.99 -1.90
N PHE A 156 -13.35 4.75 -1.28
CA PHE A 156 -12.48 5.79 -0.76
C PHE A 156 -11.96 6.71 -1.88
N ILE A 157 -11.39 6.13 -2.94
CA ILE A 157 -10.88 6.89 -4.10
C ILE A 157 -12.01 7.68 -4.78
N ASP A 158 -13.19 7.10 -4.93
CA ASP A 158 -14.33 7.79 -5.52
C ASP A 158 -14.84 8.93 -4.62
N GLY A 159 -14.74 8.78 -3.29
CA GLY A 159 -15.00 9.84 -2.32
C GLY A 159 -13.99 11.00 -2.36
N LEU A 160 -12.77 10.74 -2.85
CA LEU A 160 -11.74 11.77 -3.02
C LEU A 160 -11.88 12.56 -4.32
N ARG A 161 -12.74 12.14 -5.25
CA ARG A 161 -12.94 12.85 -6.52
C ARG A 161 -13.34 14.29 -6.25
N ASN A 162 -12.75 15.19 -7.01
CA ASN A 162 -13.13 16.58 -7.00
C ASN A 162 -14.56 16.68 -7.54
N ARG A 163 -15.53 16.94 -6.67
CA ARG A 163 -16.89 17.23 -7.07
C ARG A 163 -16.85 18.62 -7.72
N ARG A 164 -16.76 18.69 -9.04
CA ARG A 164 -17.05 19.93 -9.76
C ARG A 164 -18.36 20.43 -9.19
N ALA A 165 -18.35 21.61 -8.54
CA ALA A 165 -19.56 22.27 -8.11
C ALA A 165 -20.49 22.32 -9.33
N LYS A 166 -21.62 21.63 -9.29
CA LYS A 166 -22.68 21.86 -10.28
C LYS A 166 -22.90 23.37 -10.31
N PRO A 167 -22.90 24.05 -11.48
CA PRO A 167 -23.25 25.45 -11.52
C PRO A 167 -24.61 25.55 -10.86
N ARG A 168 -24.70 26.38 -9.80
CA ARG A 168 -25.96 26.75 -9.21
C ARG A 168 -26.76 27.39 -10.35
N THR A 169 -27.77 26.70 -10.85
CA THR A 169 -28.79 27.28 -11.68
C THR A 169 -29.46 28.35 -10.84
N ASP A 170 -29.03 29.57 -11.07
CA ASP A 170 -29.62 30.76 -10.49
C ASP A 170 -31.06 30.88 -11.06
N THR A 171 -32.01 30.39 -10.30
CA THR A 171 -33.43 30.60 -10.60
C THR A 171 -33.77 32.00 -10.10
N SER A 172 -33.26 33.00 -10.81
CA SER A 172 -33.78 34.35 -10.70
C SER A 172 -35.18 34.34 -11.25
N GLN A 173 -36.11 34.18 -10.36
CA GLN A 173 -37.51 34.46 -10.62
C GLN A 173 -37.65 35.90 -11.11
N LYS A 174 -38.05 36.04 -12.32
CA LYS A 174 -38.78 37.20 -12.78
C LYS A 174 -40.14 37.21 -12.08
N THR A 175 -40.25 37.97 -11.01
CA THR A 175 -41.56 38.51 -10.59
C THR A 175 -41.71 39.84 -11.30
N SER A 176 -42.61 39.91 -12.24
CA SER A 176 -43.13 41.13 -12.78
C SER A 176 -44.66 41.02 -12.86
N LEU A 177 -45.30 41.91 -12.13
CA LEU A 177 -46.65 42.42 -12.25
C LEU A 177 -47.81 41.48 -12.02
#